data_04612a21387d218567902c936b095bc2
#
_entry.id   04612a21387d218567902c936b095bc2
#
_cell.length_a   1.000
_cell.length_b   1.000
_cell.length_c   1.000
_cell.angle_alpha   90.00
_cell.angle_beta   90.00
_cell.angle_gamma   90.00
#
_symmetry.space_group_name_H-M   'P 1'
#
loop_
_entity.id
_entity.type
_entity.pdbx_description
1 polymer ?
#
loop_
_entity_poly.entity_id
_entity_poly.type
_entity_poly.pdbx_seq_one_letter_code
_entity_poly.pdbx_strand_id
1 'polypeptide(L)'
;MKELIAMSQVRDIMQKKVITIELQKTVQNAAVILKEKHISFLVVVKDSKPVGVISERDIVRKVVAENVDPKSTQLEVIMSKNFKWVEPNASIESAVQKMLNNNIRRLVVLEDKKLAGVITQTDLTEFLRSKILINATVENRE
;
A
#
# COMPACT_ATOMS: atom_id res chain seq x y z
N MET A 1 -23.97 1.31 10.64
CA MET A 1 -22.77 1.41 9.77
C MET A 1 -21.69 2.29 10.34
N LYS A 2 -22.01 3.50 10.77
CA LYS A 2 -21.03 4.45 11.34
C LYS A 2 -20.29 3.87 12.55
N GLU A 3 -20.98 3.15 13.42
CA GLU A 3 -20.40 2.50 14.59
C GLU A 3 -19.46 1.36 14.21
N LEU A 4 -19.81 0.56 13.19
CA LEU A 4 -18.96 -0.51 12.69
C LEU A 4 -17.65 0.02 12.11
N ILE A 5 -17.73 1.14 11.39
CA ILE A 5 -16.54 1.79 10.83
C ILE A 5 -15.68 2.34 11.96
N ALA A 6 -16.30 2.99 12.96
CA ALA A 6 -15.59 3.57 14.10
C ALA A 6 -14.88 2.52 14.97
N MET A 7 -15.41 1.30 15.02
CA MET A 7 -14.81 0.19 15.78
C MET A 7 -13.73 -0.55 15.01
N SER A 8 -13.66 -0.37 13.70
CA SER A 8 -12.71 -1.07 12.86
C SER A 8 -11.34 -0.37 12.86
N GLN A 9 -10.30 -1.18 12.86
CA GLN A 9 -8.92 -0.72 12.83
C GLN A 9 -8.26 -1.12 11.50
N VAL A 10 -7.15 -0.50 11.18
CA VAL A 10 -6.36 -0.83 10.00
C VAL A 10 -6.05 -2.32 9.93
N ARG A 11 -5.71 -2.95 11.08
CA ARG A 11 -5.41 -4.39 11.14
C ARG A 11 -6.54 -5.28 10.62
N ASP A 12 -7.77 -4.81 10.71
CA ASP A 12 -8.95 -5.61 10.31
C ASP A 12 -9.09 -5.72 8.79
N ILE A 13 -8.51 -4.79 8.05
CA ILE A 13 -8.67 -4.72 6.59
C ILE A 13 -7.35 -4.69 5.81
N MET A 14 -6.21 -4.52 6.46
CA MET A 14 -4.91 -4.49 5.79
C MET A 14 -4.57 -5.82 5.14
N GLN A 15 -3.77 -5.77 4.10
CA GLN A 15 -3.16 -6.95 3.50
C GLN A 15 -1.92 -7.33 4.32
N LYS A 16 -1.90 -8.55 4.83
CA LYS A 16 -0.80 -9.05 5.67
C LYS A 16 0.34 -9.64 4.86
N LYS A 17 0.04 -10.18 3.68
CA LYS A 17 1.05 -10.70 2.76
C LYS A 17 1.54 -9.57 1.87
N VAL A 18 2.61 -8.91 2.29
CA VAL A 18 3.20 -7.82 1.53
C VAL A 18 4.30 -8.38 0.63
N ILE A 19 4.21 -8.06 -0.66
CA ILE A 19 5.28 -8.39 -1.59
C ILE A 19 6.37 -7.34 -1.44
N THR A 20 7.57 -7.78 -1.15
CA THR A 20 8.74 -6.92 -0.93
C THR A 20 9.81 -7.18 -1.97
N ILE A 21 10.75 -6.25 -2.08
CA ILE A 21 11.94 -6.40 -2.90
C ILE A 21 13.15 -5.86 -2.13
N GLU A 22 14.26 -6.57 -2.24
CA GLU A 22 15.51 -6.15 -1.58
C GLU A 22 16.10 -4.92 -2.26
N LEU A 23 16.64 -4.01 -1.47
CA LEU A 23 17.17 -2.73 -1.93
C LEU A 23 18.22 -2.86 -3.05
N GLN A 24 19.05 -3.91 -3.00
CA GLN A 24 20.12 -4.09 -3.99
C GLN A 24 19.64 -4.54 -5.36
N LYS A 25 18.37 -4.86 -5.50
CA LYS A 25 17.80 -5.25 -6.80
C LYS A 25 17.66 -4.04 -7.73
N THR A 26 17.40 -4.32 -9.00
CA THR A 26 17.25 -3.27 -10.02
C THR A 26 15.78 -2.92 -10.26
N VAL A 27 15.56 -1.83 -10.96
CA VAL A 27 14.24 -1.43 -11.44
C VAL A 27 13.63 -2.50 -12.33
N GLN A 28 14.44 -3.16 -13.17
CA GLN A 28 13.99 -4.28 -14.02
C GLN A 28 13.42 -5.41 -13.15
N ASN A 29 14.11 -5.78 -12.07
CA ASN A 29 13.63 -6.80 -11.14
C ASN A 29 12.28 -6.41 -10.54
N ALA A 30 12.13 -5.15 -10.14
CA ALA A 30 10.86 -4.65 -9.60
C ALA A 30 9.73 -4.73 -10.62
N ALA A 31 9.99 -4.30 -11.86
CA ALA A 31 8.99 -4.34 -12.93
C ALA A 31 8.51 -5.77 -13.20
N VAL A 32 9.42 -6.74 -13.19
CA VAL A 32 9.07 -8.15 -13.38
C VAL A 32 8.15 -8.65 -12.27
N ILE A 33 8.45 -8.31 -11.01
CA ILE A 33 7.60 -8.72 -9.87
C ILE A 33 6.22 -8.09 -9.98
N LEU A 34 6.13 -6.79 -10.29
CA LEU A 34 4.85 -6.10 -10.46
C LEU A 34 3.99 -6.78 -11.53
N LYS A 35 4.62 -7.13 -12.66
CA LYS A 35 3.94 -7.83 -13.75
C LYS A 35 3.45 -9.21 -13.32
N GLU A 36 4.34 -10.04 -12.77
CA GLU A 36 4.03 -11.42 -12.41
C GLU A 36 3.01 -11.55 -11.29
N LYS A 37 3.06 -10.66 -10.32
CA LYS A 37 2.18 -10.69 -9.16
C LYS A 37 0.89 -9.88 -9.36
N HIS A 38 0.75 -9.20 -10.49
CA HIS A 38 -0.42 -8.34 -10.79
C HIS A 38 -0.67 -7.30 -9.71
N ILE A 39 0.39 -6.66 -9.24
CA ILE A 39 0.34 -5.62 -8.20
C ILE A 39 0.91 -4.32 -8.76
N SER A 40 0.58 -3.20 -8.13
CA SER A 40 0.94 -1.87 -8.63
C SER A 40 2.06 -1.22 -7.84
N PHE A 41 2.50 -1.82 -6.72
CA PHE A 41 3.58 -1.27 -5.92
C PHE A 41 4.27 -2.36 -5.10
N LEU A 42 5.50 -2.05 -4.67
CA LEU A 42 6.33 -2.92 -3.83
C LEU A 42 6.88 -2.13 -2.66
N VAL A 43 7.05 -2.80 -1.54
CA VAL A 43 7.82 -2.25 -0.41
C VAL A 43 9.27 -2.69 -0.59
N VAL A 44 10.17 -1.72 -0.59
CA VAL A 44 11.62 -1.96 -0.69
C VAL A 44 12.16 -2.15 0.72
N VAL A 45 12.87 -3.24 0.93
CA VAL A 45 13.43 -3.58 2.24
C VAL A 45 14.94 -3.70 2.20
N LYS A 46 15.56 -3.39 3.33
CA LYS A 46 16.99 -3.62 3.59
C LYS A 46 17.10 -4.21 4.98
N ASP A 47 17.75 -5.37 5.10
CA ASP A 47 17.86 -6.08 6.37
C ASP A 47 16.48 -6.27 7.03
N SER A 48 15.50 -6.67 6.24
CA SER A 48 14.11 -6.90 6.63
C SER A 48 13.35 -5.67 7.10
N LYS A 49 13.91 -4.47 6.94
CA LYS A 49 13.26 -3.21 7.31
C LYS A 49 12.82 -2.46 6.07
N PRO A 50 11.60 -1.90 6.06
CA PRO A 50 11.13 -1.09 4.94
C PRO A 50 11.95 0.20 4.86
N VAL A 51 12.51 0.46 3.67
CA VAL A 51 13.33 1.66 3.41
C VAL A 51 12.74 2.54 2.33
N GLY A 52 11.73 2.07 1.62
CA GLY A 52 11.07 2.83 0.57
C GLY A 52 9.93 2.06 -0.06
N VAL A 53 9.25 2.70 -0.98
CA VAL A 53 8.23 2.07 -1.82
C VAL A 53 8.47 2.44 -3.27
N ILE A 54 8.09 1.54 -4.17
CA ILE A 54 8.19 1.76 -5.60
C ILE A 54 6.87 1.35 -6.25
N SER A 55 6.35 2.17 -7.16
CA SER A 55 5.09 1.93 -7.85
C SER A 55 5.28 1.86 -9.36
N GLU A 56 4.27 1.32 -10.06
CA GLU A 56 4.22 1.36 -11.53
C GLU A 56 4.36 2.80 -12.04
N ARG A 57 3.73 3.75 -11.34
CA ARG A 57 3.79 5.16 -11.68
C ARG A 57 5.23 5.70 -11.60
N ASP A 58 6.00 5.28 -10.60
CA ASP A 58 7.41 5.66 -10.48
C ASP A 58 8.20 5.16 -11.68
N ILE A 59 7.97 3.93 -12.10
CA ILE A 59 8.67 3.33 -13.24
C ILE A 59 8.34 4.07 -14.53
N VAL A 60 7.07 4.37 -14.76
CA VAL A 60 6.65 5.12 -15.96
C VAL A 60 7.28 6.52 -15.98
N ARG A 61 7.19 7.24 -14.88
CA ARG A 61 7.59 8.65 -14.81
C ARG A 61 9.09 8.88 -14.67
N LYS A 62 9.76 8.03 -13.93
CA LYS A 62 11.17 8.23 -13.57
C LYS A 62 12.14 7.37 -14.38
N VAL A 63 11.62 6.33 -15.04
CA VAL A 63 12.45 5.42 -15.82
C VAL A 63 12.10 5.51 -17.30
N VAL A 64 10.88 5.14 -17.68
CA VAL A 64 10.47 5.11 -19.10
C VAL A 64 10.46 6.52 -19.70
N ALA A 65 9.82 7.48 -19.03
CA ALA A 65 9.71 8.86 -19.53
C ALA A 65 11.07 9.57 -19.59
N GLU A 66 12.00 9.20 -18.72
CA GLU A 66 13.33 9.80 -18.64
C GLU A 66 14.39 9.02 -19.44
N ASN A 67 13.97 8.00 -20.16
CA ASN A 67 14.86 7.15 -20.98
C ASN A 67 16.03 6.57 -20.17
N VAL A 68 15.75 6.11 -18.96
CA VAL A 68 16.73 5.50 -18.05
C VAL A 68 16.70 3.99 -18.25
N ASP A 69 17.86 3.34 -18.22
CA ASP A 69 17.95 1.89 -18.39
C ASP A 69 17.50 1.18 -17.09
N PRO A 70 16.38 0.42 -17.12
CA PRO A 70 15.92 -0.25 -15.93
C PRO A 70 16.84 -1.36 -15.42
N LYS A 71 17.66 -1.94 -16.29
CA LYS A 71 18.56 -3.04 -15.92
C LYS A 71 19.76 -2.58 -15.11
N SER A 72 20.17 -1.32 -15.29
CA SER A 72 21.33 -0.75 -14.60
C SER A 72 20.95 0.27 -13.52
N THR A 73 19.66 0.54 -13.34
CA THR A 73 19.20 1.51 -12.34
C THR A 73 18.81 0.79 -11.06
N GLN A 74 19.38 1.22 -9.95
CA GLN A 74 19.05 0.68 -8.63
C GLN A 74 17.76 1.30 -8.11
N LEU A 75 17.05 0.56 -7.28
CA LEU A 75 15.77 0.98 -6.71
C LEU A 75 15.86 2.30 -5.95
N GLU A 76 16.97 2.51 -5.25
CA GLU A 76 17.19 3.71 -4.44
C GLU A 76 17.05 5.00 -5.24
N VAL A 77 17.36 4.96 -6.53
CA VAL A 77 17.31 6.14 -7.42
C VAL A 77 15.88 6.62 -7.63
N ILE A 78 14.90 5.69 -7.69
CA ILE A 78 13.52 6.04 -8.07
C ILE A 78 12.50 5.81 -6.97
N MET A 79 12.83 5.05 -5.92
CA MET A 79 11.88 4.75 -4.84
C MET A 79 11.55 6.00 -4.01
N SER A 80 10.38 6.01 -3.42
CA SER A 80 9.98 7.03 -2.44
C SER A 80 10.49 6.62 -1.06
N LYS A 81 11.41 7.40 -0.50
CA LYS A 81 12.00 7.16 0.83
C LYS A 81 11.12 7.67 1.96
N ASN A 82 10.36 8.71 1.72
CA ASN A 82 9.46 9.32 2.70
C ASN A 82 8.05 8.76 2.57
N PHE A 83 7.93 7.43 2.50
CA PHE A 83 6.63 6.79 2.40
C PHE A 83 5.81 7.04 3.68
N LYS A 84 4.51 7.19 3.51
CA LYS A 84 3.60 7.37 4.64
C LYS A 84 3.19 6.01 5.21
N TRP A 85 2.99 5.97 6.51
CA TRP A 85 2.67 4.73 7.21
C TRP A 85 1.69 4.98 8.36
N VAL A 86 1.06 3.92 8.80
CA VAL A 86 0.16 3.91 9.97
C VAL A 86 0.45 2.68 10.80
N GLU A 87 -0.03 2.70 12.05
CA GLU A 87 0.04 1.54 12.93
C GLU A 87 -1.16 0.62 12.71
N PRO A 88 -1.06 -0.68 13.04
CA PRO A 88 -2.19 -1.60 12.87
C PRO A 88 -3.42 -1.23 13.69
N ASN A 89 -3.23 -0.58 14.84
CA ASN A 89 -4.33 -0.16 15.71
C ASN A 89 -4.90 1.21 15.33
N ALA A 90 -4.40 1.84 14.27
CA ALA A 90 -4.96 3.10 13.80
C ALA A 90 -6.40 2.90 13.31
N SER A 91 -7.22 3.95 13.45
CA SER A 91 -8.60 3.90 12.96
C SER A 91 -8.64 3.95 11.44
N ILE A 92 -9.72 3.45 10.87
CA ILE A 92 -9.96 3.54 9.43
C ILE A 92 -10.04 5.01 9.01
N GLU A 93 -10.69 5.85 9.81
CA GLU A 93 -10.79 7.29 9.54
C GLU A 93 -9.41 7.95 9.44
N SER A 94 -8.50 7.60 10.35
CA SER A 94 -7.16 8.17 10.36
C SER A 94 -6.36 7.73 9.12
N ALA A 95 -6.52 6.50 8.66
CA ALA A 95 -5.89 6.01 7.44
C ALA A 95 -6.43 6.75 6.21
N VAL A 96 -7.74 6.91 6.10
CA VAL A 96 -8.40 7.67 5.03
C VAL A 96 -7.89 9.11 5.00
N GLN A 97 -7.88 9.76 6.17
CA GLN A 97 -7.44 11.14 6.28
C GLN A 97 -5.97 11.30 5.85
N LYS A 98 -5.12 10.36 6.21
CA LYS A 98 -3.71 10.38 5.81
C LYS A 98 -3.54 10.22 4.31
N MET A 99 -4.32 9.35 3.68
CA MET A 99 -4.32 9.20 2.23
C MET A 99 -4.77 10.48 1.52
N LEU A 100 -5.85 11.08 2.00
CA LEU A 100 -6.39 12.33 1.44
C LEU A 100 -5.41 13.49 1.60
N ASN A 101 -4.87 13.67 2.79
CA ASN A 101 -3.95 14.77 3.10
C ASN A 101 -2.66 14.72 2.28
N ASN A 102 -2.22 13.53 1.91
CA ASN A 102 -0.98 13.32 1.18
C ASN A 102 -1.21 12.95 -0.30
N ASN A 103 -2.46 12.90 -0.75
CA ASN A 103 -2.83 12.53 -2.12
C ASN A 103 -2.20 11.21 -2.55
N ILE A 104 -2.32 10.21 -1.68
CA ILE A 104 -1.77 8.87 -1.91
C ILE A 104 -2.87 7.82 -1.75
N ARG A 105 -2.68 6.66 -2.34
CA ARG A 105 -3.66 5.57 -2.37
C ARG A 105 -3.23 4.36 -1.56
N ARG A 106 -2.07 4.42 -0.91
CA ARG A 106 -1.48 3.29 -0.19
C ARG A 106 -0.76 3.78 1.03
N LEU A 107 -0.84 2.98 2.09
CA LEU A 107 -0.07 3.22 3.30
C LEU A 107 0.63 1.93 3.69
N VAL A 108 1.86 2.05 4.08
CA VAL A 108 2.59 0.96 4.73
C VAL A 108 2.08 0.85 6.16
N VAL A 109 1.91 -0.35 6.67
CA VAL A 109 1.51 -0.57 8.06
C VAL A 109 2.73 -1.07 8.82
N LEU A 110 3.16 -0.31 9.81
CA LEU A 110 4.32 -0.63 10.63
C LEU A 110 3.89 -0.88 12.08
N GLU A 111 4.43 -1.93 12.68
CA GLU A 111 4.29 -2.23 14.10
C GLU A 111 5.69 -2.35 14.68
N ASP A 112 6.03 -1.48 15.63
CA ASP A 112 7.37 -1.41 16.22
C ASP A 112 8.46 -1.30 15.13
N LYS A 113 8.24 -0.44 14.15
CA LYS A 113 9.12 -0.18 13.00
C LYS A 113 9.27 -1.36 12.04
N LYS A 114 8.52 -2.43 12.24
CA LYS A 114 8.52 -3.61 11.37
C LYS A 114 7.33 -3.60 10.45
N LEU A 115 7.52 -4.12 9.26
CA LEU A 115 6.46 -4.22 8.26
C LEU A 115 5.39 -5.21 8.72
N ALA A 116 4.18 -4.70 8.99
CA ALA A 116 3.04 -5.51 9.41
C ALA A 116 2.05 -5.76 8.27
N GLY A 117 1.97 -4.84 7.31
CA GLY A 117 1.04 -4.98 6.21
C GLY A 117 1.05 -3.76 5.31
N VAL A 118 0.06 -3.71 4.43
CA VAL A 118 -0.22 -2.58 3.56
C VAL A 118 -1.73 -2.39 3.51
N ILE A 119 -2.18 -1.14 3.52
CA ILE A 119 -3.59 -0.81 3.32
C ILE A 119 -3.71 0.12 2.11
N THR A 120 -4.65 -0.20 1.21
CA THR A 120 -4.85 0.55 -0.03
C THR A 120 -6.24 1.16 -0.08
N GLN A 121 -6.42 2.13 -0.98
CA GLN A 121 -7.73 2.71 -1.26
C GLN A 121 -8.72 1.63 -1.70
N THR A 122 -8.28 0.65 -2.47
CA THR A 122 -9.12 -0.48 -2.89
C THR A 122 -9.60 -1.28 -1.68
N ASP A 123 -8.73 -1.56 -0.73
CA ASP A 123 -9.10 -2.26 0.51
C ASP A 123 -10.19 -1.50 1.28
N LEU A 124 -10.05 -0.19 1.37
CA LEU A 124 -11.04 0.68 2.02
C LEU A 124 -12.37 0.67 1.29
N THR A 125 -12.34 0.76 -0.05
CA THR A 125 -13.54 0.73 -0.87
C THR A 125 -14.28 -0.61 -0.73
N GLU A 126 -13.58 -1.71 -0.76
CA GLU A 126 -14.17 -3.04 -0.59
C GLU A 126 -14.76 -3.21 0.81
N PHE A 127 -14.09 -2.72 1.83
CA PHE A 127 -14.60 -2.74 3.21
C PHE A 127 -15.91 -1.96 3.31
N LEU A 128 -15.96 -0.74 2.80
CA LEU A 128 -17.16 0.09 2.83
C LEU A 128 -18.30 -0.54 2.04
N ARG A 129 -18.01 -1.07 0.85
CA ARG A 129 -18.99 -1.77 0.03
C ARG A 129 -19.60 -2.96 0.78
N SER A 130 -18.77 -3.77 1.42
CA SER A 130 -19.21 -4.91 2.22
C SER A 130 -20.15 -4.48 3.34
N LYS A 131 -19.83 -3.41 4.06
CA LYS A 131 -20.67 -2.90 5.15
C LYS A 131 -22.00 -2.33 4.63
N ILE A 132 -21.99 -1.64 3.52
CA ILE A 132 -23.20 -1.10 2.90
C ILE A 132 -24.14 -2.24 2.48
N LEU A 133 -23.63 -3.30 1.84
CA LEU A 133 -24.40 -4.44 1.40
C LEU A 133 -25.01 -5.20 2.59
N ILE A 134 -24.24 -5.38 3.68
CA ILE A 134 -24.74 -6.02 4.90
C ILE A 134 -25.89 -5.21 5.49
N ASN A 135 -25.74 -3.89 5.62
CA ASN A 135 -26.79 -3.02 6.14
C ASN A 135 -28.05 -3.05 5.28
N ALA A 136 -27.90 -2.96 3.96
CA ALA A 136 -29.03 -3.03 3.03
C ALA A 136 -29.78 -4.37 3.16
N THR A 137 -29.07 -5.47 3.33
CA THR A 137 -29.65 -6.79 3.53
C THR A 137 -30.44 -6.87 4.84
N VAL A 138 -29.89 -6.31 5.91
CA VAL A 138 -30.58 -6.28 7.22
C VAL A 138 -31.83 -5.42 7.15
N GLU A 139 -31.76 -4.23 6.56
CA GLU A 139 -32.91 -3.32 6.41
C GLU A 139 -34.02 -3.95 5.58
N ASN A 140 -33.70 -4.70 4.54
CA ASN A 140 -34.68 -5.36 3.68
C ASN A 140 -35.40 -6.57 4.35
N ARG A 141 -34.91 -7.03 5.49
CA ARG A 141 -35.51 -8.13 6.24
C ARG A 141 -36.56 -7.65 7.25
N GLU A 142 -36.56 -6.37 7.54
CA GLU A 142 -37.54 -5.76 8.42
C GLU A 142 -38.78 -5.30 7.63
#